data_971acdf45bce374217b2336eeeb93e89
#
_entry.id   971acdf45bce374217b2336eeeb93e89
#
_cell.length_a   1.000
_cell.length_b   1.000
_cell.length_c   1.000
_cell.angle_alpha   90.00
_cell.angle_beta   90.00
_cell.angle_gamma   90.00
#
_symmetry.space_group_name_H-M   'P 1'
#
loop_
_entity.id
_entity.type
_entity.pdbx_description
1 polymer ?
#
loop_
_entity_poly.entity_id
_entity_poly.type
_entity_poly.pdbx_seq_one_letter_code
_entity_poly.pdbx_strand_id
1 'polypeptide(L)'
;MRLEAKDIYAGYGKIEVLHGASIRAAAGEIICIIGPNGSGKSTLLKAVFGLLKPTKGTVSFDGKEITRLEPEQKVRLGIAFIPQGRNVFPSLTVRENLEMGGTVIGDEKAVHQAIEEALESYPLLSRKIRDRAGNLSGGEKQILSLARADMVKPGLILMDEPSIGLSPRMIDEVYSKITEINRRGATFAIVEQNARKALSIAHRGYVLDLGQTRLEDTGAGLLNNEEVKKLYLGG
;
A
#
# COMPACT_ATOMS: atom_id res chain seq x y z
N MET A 1 7.93 8.64 -14.63
CA MET A 1 6.93 7.65 -14.15
C MET A 1 7.54 6.94 -12.96
N ARG A 2 6.87 6.92 -11.79
CA ARG A 2 7.38 6.25 -10.58
C ARG A 2 7.15 4.75 -10.66
N LEU A 3 5.91 4.35 -10.91
CA LEU A 3 5.51 2.95 -11.08
C LEU A 3 4.82 2.77 -12.43
N GLU A 4 5.14 1.71 -13.13
CA GLU A 4 4.38 1.21 -14.27
C GLU A 4 4.33 -0.32 -14.20
N ALA A 5 3.12 -0.87 -14.16
CA ALA A 5 2.86 -2.29 -14.35
C ALA A 5 2.03 -2.41 -15.64
N LYS A 6 2.56 -3.13 -16.63
CA LYS A 6 1.98 -3.20 -17.97
C LYS A 6 1.70 -4.65 -18.35
N ASP A 7 0.45 -4.90 -18.75
CA ASP A 7 -0.03 -6.18 -19.27
C ASP A 7 0.31 -7.36 -18.36
N ILE A 8 0.05 -7.21 -17.05
CA ILE A 8 0.42 -8.20 -16.04
C ILE A 8 -0.52 -9.39 -16.10
N TYR A 9 0.06 -10.57 -16.33
CA TYR A 9 -0.57 -11.87 -16.16
C TYR A 9 0.08 -12.57 -14.97
N ALA A 10 -0.72 -12.99 -14.00
CA ALA A 10 -0.23 -13.66 -12.81
C ALA A 10 -1.34 -14.48 -12.13
N GLY A 11 -0.95 -15.48 -11.33
CA GLY A 11 -1.90 -16.33 -10.64
C GLY A 11 -1.24 -17.25 -9.64
N TYR A 12 -2.00 -18.18 -9.10
CA TYR A 12 -1.57 -19.13 -8.08
C TYR A 12 -1.62 -20.56 -8.63
N GLY A 13 -0.47 -21.21 -8.73
CA GLY A 13 -0.35 -22.54 -9.32
C GLY A 13 -0.81 -22.53 -10.78
N LYS A 14 -1.90 -23.25 -11.09
CA LYS A 14 -2.46 -23.32 -12.44
C LYS A 14 -3.59 -22.31 -12.69
N ILE A 15 -3.99 -21.54 -11.67
CA ILE A 15 -5.11 -20.60 -11.77
C ILE A 15 -4.53 -19.21 -12.05
N GLU A 16 -4.75 -18.73 -13.26
CA GLU A 16 -4.45 -17.34 -13.62
C GLU A 16 -5.56 -16.42 -13.07
N VAL A 17 -5.16 -15.32 -12.43
CA VAL A 17 -6.06 -14.34 -11.78
C VAL A 17 -6.00 -13.01 -12.49
N LEU A 18 -4.82 -12.62 -12.98
CA LEU A 18 -4.61 -11.40 -13.75
C LEU A 18 -4.48 -11.73 -15.23
N HIS A 19 -5.21 -11.01 -16.05
CA HIS A 19 -5.35 -11.25 -17.49
C HIS A 19 -5.00 -9.98 -18.28
N GLY A 20 -3.80 -9.42 -18.06
CA GLY A 20 -3.34 -8.19 -18.71
C GLY A 20 -3.68 -6.92 -17.94
N ALA A 21 -3.66 -6.99 -16.60
CA ALA A 21 -3.87 -5.81 -15.76
C ALA A 21 -2.74 -4.78 -15.93
N SER A 22 -3.09 -3.51 -16.05
CA SER A 22 -2.12 -2.42 -16.21
C SER A 22 -2.47 -1.25 -15.29
N ILE A 23 -1.46 -0.73 -14.59
CA ILE A 23 -1.56 0.48 -13.75
C ILE A 23 -0.28 1.30 -13.86
N ARG A 24 -0.37 2.60 -13.62
CA ARG A 24 0.79 3.50 -13.56
C ARG A 24 0.59 4.57 -12.50
N ALA A 25 1.67 5.06 -11.91
CA ALA A 25 1.68 6.18 -11.00
C ALA A 25 2.87 7.09 -11.29
N ALA A 26 2.64 8.39 -11.30
CA ALA A 26 3.70 9.40 -11.32
C ALA A 26 4.36 9.50 -9.93
N ALA A 27 5.51 10.17 -9.84
CA ALA A 27 6.12 10.46 -8.53
C ALA A 27 5.20 11.39 -7.72
N GLY A 28 4.99 11.06 -6.44
CA GLY A 28 4.10 11.81 -5.56
C GLY A 28 2.60 11.63 -5.86
N GLU A 29 2.21 10.68 -6.71
CA GLU A 29 0.81 10.39 -7.01
C GLU A 29 0.26 9.35 -6.02
N ILE A 30 -0.97 9.54 -5.56
CA ILE A 30 -1.76 8.50 -4.91
C ILE A 30 -2.65 7.88 -5.98
N ILE A 31 -2.48 6.59 -6.26
CA ILE A 31 -3.41 5.84 -7.09
C ILE A 31 -4.24 4.88 -6.23
N CYS A 32 -5.50 4.68 -6.60
CA CYS A 32 -6.41 3.76 -5.95
C CYS A 32 -6.91 2.71 -6.94
N ILE A 33 -6.82 1.42 -6.57
CA ILE A 33 -7.35 0.30 -7.36
C ILE A 33 -8.58 -0.23 -6.64
N ILE A 34 -9.73 -0.14 -7.30
CA ILE A 34 -11.01 -0.61 -6.80
C ILE A 34 -11.54 -1.75 -7.68
N GLY A 35 -12.55 -2.46 -7.20
CA GLY A 35 -13.20 -3.55 -7.94
C GLY A 35 -13.81 -4.57 -6.99
N PRO A 36 -14.59 -5.53 -7.50
CA PRO A 36 -15.24 -6.55 -6.68
C PRO A 36 -14.23 -7.48 -6.00
N ASN A 37 -14.71 -8.22 -5.00
CA ASN A 37 -13.90 -9.27 -4.40
C ASN A 37 -13.56 -10.34 -5.45
N GLY A 38 -12.29 -10.78 -5.44
CA GLY A 38 -11.81 -11.73 -6.44
C GLY A 38 -11.39 -11.12 -7.78
N SER A 39 -11.49 -9.80 -7.99
CA SER A 39 -11.09 -9.17 -9.25
C SER A 39 -9.56 -9.15 -9.50
N GLY A 40 -8.74 -9.53 -8.51
CA GLY A 40 -7.29 -9.61 -8.66
C GLY A 40 -6.50 -8.44 -8.06
N LYS A 41 -7.14 -7.51 -7.32
CA LYS A 41 -6.50 -6.31 -6.76
C LYS A 41 -5.25 -6.62 -5.92
N SER A 42 -5.40 -7.45 -4.88
CA SER A 42 -4.29 -7.87 -4.02
C SER A 42 -3.24 -8.68 -4.79
N THR A 43 -3.68 -9.45 -5.79
CA THR A 43 -2.79 -10.22 -6.67
C THR A 43 -1.92 -9.27 -7.50
N LEU A 44 -2.48 -8.16 -7.98
CA LEU A 44 -1.73 -7.13 -8.72
C LEU A 44 -0.66 -6.48 -7.83
N LEU A 45 -1.00 -6.07 -6.59
CA LEU A 45 0.01 -5.52 -5.68
C LEU A 45 1.11 -6.53 -5.34
N LYS A 46 0.74 -7.80 -5.13
CA LYS A 46 1.72 -8.87 -4.88
C LYS A 46 2.63 -9.10 -6.09
N ALA A 47 2.10 -9.02 -7.31
CA ALA A 47 2.87 -9.11 -8.53
C ALA A 47 3.83 -7.93 -8.69
N VAL A 48 3.37 -6.71 -8.44
CA VAL A 48 4.19 -5.49 -8.44
C VAL A 48 5.32 -5.60 -7.41
N PHE A 49 5.02 -6.06 -6.20
CA PHE A 49 6.02 -6.17 -5.13
C PHE A 49 6.97 -7.38 -5.31
N GLY A 50 6.60 -8.39 -6.11
CA GLY A 50 7.43 -9.58 -6.37
C GLY A 50 7.13 -10.77 -5.45
N LEU A 51 6.09 -10.70 -4.61
CA LEU A 51 5.57 -11.86 -3.86
C LEU A 51 4.90 -12.89 -4.77
N LEU A 52 4.50 -12.48 -5.95
CA LEU A 52 3.97 -13.30 -7.01
C LEU A 52 4.70 -12.94 -8.31
N LYS A 53 5.25 -13.91 -9.00
CA LYS A 53 5.97 -13.66 -10.26
C LYS A 53 4.99 -13.60 -11.42
N PRO A 54 4.94 -12.48 -12.17
CA PRO A 54 4.15 -12.41 -13.40
C PRO A 54 4.63 -13.46 -14.43
N THR A 55 3.68 -14.09 -15.10
CA THR A 55 3.94 -15.00 -16.23
C THR A 55 4.19 -14.23 -17.51
N LYS A 56 3.55 -13.04 -17.67
CA LYS A 56 3.70 -12.10 -18.77
C LYS A 56 3.55 -10.67 -18.23
N GLY A 57 4.01 -9.71 -19.03
CA GLY A 57 3.98 -8.30 -18.68
C GLY A 57 5.26 -7.83 -17.99
N THR A 58 5.31 -6.55 -17.68
CA THR A 58 6.48 -5.90 -17.10
C THR A 58 6.09 -4.98 -15.95
N VAL A 59 6.95 -4.90 -14.94
CA VAL A 59 6.86 -3.92 -13.86
C VAL A 59 8.13 -3.08 -13.88
N SER A 60 7.98 -1.75 -13.92
CA SER A 60 9.09 -0.82 -13.82
C SER A 60 8.91 0.17 -12.68
N PHE A 61 10.01 0.57 -12.08
CA PHE A 61 10.11 1.57 -11.02
C PHE A 61 11.22 2.57 -11.36
N ASP A 62 10.87 3.86 -11.41
CA ASP A 62 11.77 4.93 -11.87
C ASP A 62 12.44 4.64 -13.22
N GLY A 63 11.66 4.06 -14.16
CA GLY A 63 12.13 3.70 -15.50
C GLY A 63 13.02 2.46 -15.59
N LYS A 64 13.29 1.79 -14.46
CA LYS A 64 14.05 0.54 -14.43
C LYS A 64 13.10 -0.65 -14.32
N GLU A 65 13.29 -1.67 -15.13
CA GLU A 65 12.52 -2.90 -15.01
C GLU A 65 12.87 -3.64 -13.72
N ILE A 66 11.83 -3.97 -12.96
CA ILE A 66 11.93 -4.68 -11.68
C ILE A 66 11.09 -5.96 -11.64
N THR A 67 10.59 -6.42 -12.79
CA THR A 67 9.64 -7.54 -12.90
C THR A 67 10.12 -8.79 -12.18
N ARG A 68 11.41 -9.12 -12.33
CA ARG A 68 12.02 -10.34 -11.82
C ARG A 68 12.75 -10.17 -10.48
N LEU A 69 12.82 -8.96 -9.95
CA LEU A 69 13.48 -8.71 -8.67
C LEU A 69 12.68 -9.33 -7.53
N GLU A 70 13.40 -9.90 -6.57
CA GLU A 70 12.83 -10.43 -5.34
C GLU A 70 12.36 -9.28 -4.42
N PRO A 71 11.41 -9.52 -3.50
CA PRO A 71 10.88 -8.50 -2.59
C PRO A 71 11.95 -7.71 -1.83
N GLU A 72 12.97 -8.40 -1.33
CA GLU A 72 14.09 -7.78 -0.63
C GLU A 72 14.82 -6.74 -1.49
N GLN A 73 15.05 -7.05 -2.77
CA GLN A 73 15.69 -6.13 -3.71
C GLN A 73 14.80 -4.89 -3.96
N LYS A 74 13.49 -5.09 -4.05
CA LYS A 74 12.50 -4.00 -4.22
C LYS A 74 12.43 -3.10 -2.99
N VAL A 75 12.52 -3.67 -1.78
CA VAL A 75 12.62 -2.89 -0.54
C VAL A 75 13.88 -2.01 -0.55
N ARG A 76 15.02 -2.55 -0.98
CA ARG A 76 16.27 -1.76 -1.11
C ARG A 76 16.19 -0.65 -2.16
N LEU A 77 15.29 -0.76 -3.13
CA LEU A 77 14.98 0.31 -4.09
C LEU A 77 14.03 1.38 -3.53
N GLY A 78 13.55 1.21 -2.30
CA GLY A 78 12.61 2.14 -1.67
C GLY A 78 11.14 1.86 -1.98
N ILE A 79 10.77 0.59 -2.19
CA ILE A 79 9.38 0.14 -2.32
C ILE A 79 8.98 -0.56 -1.03
N ALA A 80 7.96 -0.04 -0.35
CA ALA A 80 7.35 -0.68 0.82
C ALA A 80 6.02 -1.36 0.46
N PHE A 81 5.70 -2.46 1.16
CA PHE A 81 4.44 -3.16 1.02
C PHE A 81 3.78 -3.38 2.37
N ILE A 82 2.56 -2.91 2.52
CA ILE A 82 1.71 -3.12 3.70
C ILE A 82 0.59 -4.07 3.29
N PRO A 83 0.68 -5.36 3.65
CA PRO A 83 -0.32 -6.35 3.30
C PRO A 83 -1.60 -6.20 4.13
N GLN A 84 -2.70 -6.75 3.66
CA GLN A 84 -3.94 -6.88 4.40
C GLN A 84 -3.73 -7.70 5.68
N GLY A 85 -4.28 -7.25 6.80
CA GLY A 85 -4.40 -8.03 8.04
C GLY A 85 -3.13 -8.09 8.89
N ARG A 86 -2.38 -9.19 8.88
CA ARG A 86 -1.22 -9.40 9.79
C ARG A 86 0.00 -8.60 9.34
N ASN A 87 0.04 -7.35 9.70
CA ASN A 87 1.06 -6.41 9.26
C ASN A 87 2.00 -5.94 10.39
N VAL A 88 1.87 -6.50 11.60
CA VAL A 88 2.76 -6.23 12.75
C VAL A 88 3.22 -7.54 13.39
N PHE A 89 4.29 -7.50 14.16
CA PHE A 89 4.79 -8.61 14.97
C PHE A 89 4.13 -8.55 16.36
N PRO A 90 3.10 -9.39 16.65
CA PRO A 90 2.25 -9.20 17.83
C PRO A 90 2.95 -9.47 19.17
N SER A 91 3.98 -10.31 19.16
CA SER A 91 4.79 -10.64 20.35
C SER A 91 5.81 -9.56 20.70
N LEU A 92 6.17 -8.71 19.74
CA LEU A 92 7.12 -7.63 19.92
C LEU A 92 6.41 -6.36 20.42
N THR A 93 7.14 -5.50 21.11
CA THR A 93 6.69 -4.16 21.49
C THR A 93 6.55 -3.26 20.26
N VAL A 94 5.93 -2.09 20.43
CA VAL A 94 5.87 -1.05 19.37
C VAL A 94 7.27 -0.65 18.94
N ARG A 95 8.21 -0.42 19.89
CA ARG A 95 9.62 -0.09 19.60
C ARG A 95 10.27 -1.19 18.76
N GLU A 96 10.21 -2.43 19.19
CA GLU A 96 10.81 -3.56 18.47
C GLU A 96 10.20 -3.75 17.07
N ASN A 97 8.90 -3.47 16.90
CA ASN A 97 8.28 -3.45 15.57
C ASN A 97 8.87 -2.37 14.66
N LEU A 98 9.16 -1.19 15.19
CA LEU A 98 9.85 -0.12 14.44
C LEU A 98 11.29 -0.53 14.12
N GLU A 99 12.02 -1.11 15.07
CA GLU A 99 13.38 -1.63 14.86
C GLU A 99 13.43 -2.65 13.71
N MET A 100 12.43 -3.56 13.65
CA MET A 100 12.29 -4.51 12.53
C MET A 100 12.11 -3.81 11.19
N GLY A 101 11.42 -2.66 11.15
CA GLY A 101 11.28 -1.84 9.95
C GLY A 101 12.61 -1.21 9.51
N GLY A 102 13.47 -0.88 10.47
CA GLY A 102 14.77 -0.26 10.25
C GLY A 102 15.86 -1.19 9.73
N THR A 103 15.64 -2.52 9.65
CA THR A 103 16.67 -3.49 9.24
C THR A 103 17.33 -3.21 7.89
N VAL A 104 16.61 -2.49 6.99
CA VAL A 104 17.14 -2.10 5.67
C VAL A 104 18.05 -0.86 5.71
N ILE A 105 18.05 -0.11 6.81
CA ILE A 105 18.87 1.12 6.98
C ILE A 105 20.34 0.74 7.19
N GLY A 106 20.59 -0.39 7.87
CA GLY A 106 21.94 -0.97 8.02
C GLY A 106 22.84 -0.32 9.08
N ASP A 107 22.61 0.94 9.46
CA ASP A 107 23.34 1.65 10.51
C ASP A 107 22.48 1.80 11.78
N GLU A 108 22.95 1.33 12.92
CA GLU A 108 22.21 1.30 14.17
C GLU A 108 21.83 2.70 14.68
N LYS A 109 22.72 3.69 14.52
CA LYS A 109 22.45 5.07 14.92
C LYS A 109 21.38 5.69 14.04
N ALA A 110 21.43 5.43 12.72
CA ALA A 110 20.41 5.90 11.77
C ALA A 110 19.05 5.24 12.03
N VAL A 111 19.02 3.95 12.42
CA VAL A 111 17.79 3.27 12.85
C VAL A 111 17.20 3.95 14.09
N HIS A 112 18.04 4.23 15.08
CA HIS A 112 17.58 4.90 16.32
C HIS A 112 16.98 6.28 16.02
N GLN A 113 17.67 7.07 15.19
CA GLN A 113 17.17 8.38 14.77
C GLN A 113 15.84 8.27 14.00
N ALA A 114 15.73 7.31 13.07
CA ALA A 114 14.49 7.09 12.31
C ALA A 114 13.32 6.69 13.21
N ILE A 115 13.58 5.93 14.29
CA ILE A 115 12.56 5.58 15.29
C ILE A 115 12.09 6.83 16.04
N GLU A 116 13.01 7.69 16.51
CA GLU A 116 12.61 8.92 17.20
C GLU A 116 11.82 9.86 16.30
N GLU A 117 12.23 10.06 15.02
CA GLU A 117 11.48 10.82 14.03
C GLU A 117 10.07 10.22 13.79
N ALA A 118 9.97 8.87 13.74
CA ALA A 118 8.67 8.20 13.64
C ALA A 118 7.81 8.43 14.88
N LEU A 119 8.35 8.37 16.09
CA LEU A 119 7.61 8.59 17.33
C LEU A 119 7.10 10.03 17.47
N GLU A 120 7.84 11.01 16.96
CA GLU A 120 7.37 12.40 16.85
C GLU A 120 6.21 12.52 15.85
N SER A 121 6.32 11.84 14.69
CA SER A 121 5.30 11.87 13.65
C SER A 121 4.03 11.08 14.01
N TYR A 122 4.14 10.11 14.92
CA TYR A 122 3.06 9.21 15.33
C TYR A 122 2.86 9.22 16.86
N PRO A 123 2.30 10.30 17.46
CA PRO A 123 2.18 10.46 18.93
C PRO A 123 1.40 9.33 19.63
N LEU A 124 0.49 8.67 18.90
CA LEU A 124 -0.23 7.49 19.39
C LEU A 124 0.72 6.35 19.73
N LEU A 125 1.72 6.10 18.87
CA LEU A 125 2.71 5.05 19.08
C LEU A 125 3.72 5.42 20.17
N SER A 126 4.10 6.70 20.28
CA SER A 126 4.98 7.20 21.32
C SER A 126 4.45 6.88 22.72
N ARG A 127 3.13 7.08 22.95
CA ARG A 127 2.48 6.76 24.22
C ARG A 127 2.47 5.27 24.56
N LYS A 128 2.55 4.40 23.55
CA LYS A 128 2.45 2.94 23.66
C LYS A 128 3.74 2.22 23.30
N ILE A 129 4.87 2.92 23.32
CA ILE A 129 6.15 2.43 22.81
C ILE A 129 6.60 1.11 23.43
N ARG A 130 6.24 0.87 24.71
CA ARG A 130 6.57 -0.35 25.47
C ARG A 130 5.47 -1.41 25.42
N ASP A 131 4.30 -1.09 24.86
CA ASP A 131 3.20 -2.04 24.74
C ASP A 131 3.52 -3.08 23.69
N ARG A 132 3.11 -4.32 23.90
CA ARG A 132 3.16 -5.35 22.86
C ARG A 132 2.18 -5.00 21.73
N ALA A 133 2.62 -5.11 20.49
CA ALA A 133 1.78 -4.81 19.33
C ALA A 133 0.52 -5.70 19.25
N GLY A 134 0.56 -6.90 19.86
CA GLY A 134 -0.61 -7.76 20.00
C GLY A 134 -1.78 -7.10 20.75
N ASN A 135 -1.50 -6.24 21.72
CA ASN A 135 -2.48 -5.55 22.55
C ASN A 135 -3.07 -4.28 21.91
N LEU A 136 -2.51 -3.83 20.79
CA LEU A 136 -3.04 -2.69 20.04
C LEU A 136 -4.36 -3.06 19.36
N SER A 137 -5.25 -2.08 19.24
CA SER A 137 -6.46 -2.20 18.40
C SER A 137 -6.08 -2.37 16.91
N GLY A 138 -7.04 -2.79 16.09
CA GLY A 138 -6.82 -2.94 14.65
C GLY A 138 -6.28 -1.67 13.98
N GLY A 139 -6.85 -0.51 14.31
CA GLY A 139 -6.41 0.78 13.79
C GLY A 139 -5.02 1.18 14.26
N GLU A 140 -4.70 0.95 15.54
CA GLU A 140 -3.35 1.21 16.07
C GLU A 140 -2.30 0.31 15.42
N LYS A 141 -2.63 -0.95 15.12
CA LYS A 141 -1.77 -1.86 14.34
C LYS A 141 -1.54 -1.34 12.93
N GLN A 142 -2.58 -0.79 12.32
CA GLN A 142 -2.46 -0.20 10.98
C GLN A 142 -1.56 1.04 10.99
N ILE A 143 -1.71 1.91 12.00
CA ILE A 143 -0.82 3.07 12.19
C ILE A 143 0.63 2.62 12.44
N LEU A 144 0.85 1.58 13.25
CA LEU A 144 2.19 1.03 13.48
C LEU A 144 2.81 0.46 12.19
N SER A 145 2.02 -0.23 11.37
CA SER A 145 2.48 -0.75 10.09
C SER A 145 2.86 0.38 9.12
N LEU A 146 2.06 1.44 9.09
CA LEU A 146 2.33 2.62 8.27
C LEU A 146 3.60 3.36 8.76
N ALA A 147 3.74 3.56 10.08
CA ALA A 147 4.92 4.18 10.67
C ALA A 147 6.20 3.38 10.35
N ARG A 148 6.12 2.05 10.45
CA ARG A 148 7.23 1.15 10.09
C ARG A 148 7.63 1.27 8.62
N ALA A 149 6.67 1.42 7.72
CA ALA A 149 6.95 1.62 6.31
C ALA A 149 7.49 3.04 6.02
N ASP A 150 6.98 4.06 6.70
CA ASP A 150 7.33 5.47 6.49
C ASP A 150 8.74 5.82 7.00
N MET A 151 9.20 5.20 8.10
CA MET A 151 10.50 5.51 8.71
C MET A 151 11.70 5.28 7.78
N VAL A 152 11.56 4.42 6.77
CA VAL A 152 12.60 4.20 5.76
C VAL A 152 12.48 5.14 4.55
N LYS A 153 11.55 6.11 4.62
CA LYS A 153 11.31 7.16 3.61
C LYS A 153 11.19 6.58 2.19
N PRO A 154 10.27 5.63 1.96
CA PRO A 154 10.15 4.94 0.67
C PRO A 154 9.65 5.88 -0.42
N GLY A 155 10.10 5.62 -1.66
CA GLY A 155 9.60 6.31 -2.83
C GLY A 155 8.20 5.84 -3.27
N LEU A 156 7.84 4.58 -2.94
CA LEU A 156 6.56 3.96 -3.25
C LEU A 156 6.08 3.10 -2.09
N ILE A 157 4.83 3.29 -1.69
CA ILE A 157 4.15 2.47 -0.69
C ILE A 157 2.96 1.77 -1.37
N LEU A 158 2.97 0.45 -1.34
CA LEU A 158 1.86 -0.40 -1.77
C LEU A 158 1.04 -0.78 -0.54
N MET A 159 -0.27 -0.54 -0.56
CA MET A 159 -1.17 -0.85 0.56
C MET A 159 -2.34 -1.70 0.12
N ASP A 160 -2.55 -2.82 0.80
CA ASP A 160 -3.64 -3.75 0.52
C ASP A 160 -4.72 -3.66 1.59
N GLU A 161 -5.87 -3.08 1.25
CA GLU A 161 -7.06 -2.87 2.07
C GLU A 161 -6.78 -2.23 3.46
N PRO A 162 -6.15 -1.04 3.51
CA PRO A 162 -5.74 -0.42 4.77
C PRO A 162 -6.90 -0.04 5.69
N SER A 163 -8.13 0.05 5.22
CA SER A 163 -9.30 0.44 6.02
C SER A 163 -10.11 -0.73 6.57
N ILE A 164 -9.79 -1.97 6.17
CA ILE A 164 -10.61 -3.13 6.54
C ILE A 164 -10.69 -3.34 8.06
N GLY A 165 -11.91 -3.49 8.58
CA GLY A 165 -12.14 -3.76 10.01
C GLY A 165 -11.84 -2.60 10.95
N LEU A 166 -11.59 -1.39 10.42
CA LEU A 166 -11.34 -0.20 11.22
C LEU A 166 -12.62 0.58 11.52
N SER A 167 -12.63 1.27 12.68
CA SER A 167 -13.67 2.23 12.98
C SER A 167 -13.55 3.47 12.07
N PRO A 168 -14.65 4.22 11.82
CA PRO A 168 -14.62 5.41 10.97
C PRO A 168 -13.54 6.43 11.36
N ARG A 169 -13.37 6.67 12.67
CA ARG A 169 -12.32 7.56 13.18
C ARG A 169 -10.91 7.08 12.81
N MET A 170 -10.65 5.77 12.91
CA MET A 170 -9.34 5.21 12.57
C MET A 170 -9.09 5.23 11.06
N ILE A 171 -10.13 5.04 10.25
CA ILE A 171 -10.04 5.23 8.80
C ILE A 171 -9.58 6.64 8.49
N ASP A 172 -10.21 7.66 9.08
CA ASP A 172 -9.83 9.06 8.87
C ASP A 172 -8.38 9.33 9.28
N GLU A 173 -7.93 8.77 10.41
CA GLU A 173 -6.56 8.90 10.90
C GLU A 173 -5.54 8.26 9.93
N VAL A 174 -5.80 7.03 9.47
CA VAL A 174 -4.92 6.33 8.51
C VAL A 174 -4.83 7.11 7.19
N TYR A 175 -5.95 7.56 6.63
CA TYR A 175 -5.94 8.31 5.37
C TYR A 175 -5.33 9.71 5.50
N SER A 176 -5.48 10.35 6.67
CA SER A 176 -4.78 11.60 6.99
C SER A 176 -3.26 11.39 6.97
N LYS A 177 -2.77 10.30 7.57
CA LYS A 177 -1.35 9.96 7.55
C LYS A 177 -0.85 9.61 6.15
N ILE A 178 -1.61 8.88 5.35
CA ILE A 178 -1.27 8.62 3.94
C ILE A 178 -1.08 9.94 3.19
N THR A 179 -2.01 10.89 3.36
CA THR A 179 -1.93 12.21 2.72
C THR A 179 -0.72 13.02 3.21
N GLU A 180 -0.40 12.96 4.50
CA GLU A 180 0.78 13.61 5.08
C GLU A 180 2.08 13.05 4.49
N ILE A 181 2.21 11.73 4.42
CA ILE A 181 3.38 11.05 3.83
C ILE A 181 3.49 11.37 2.33
N ASN A 182 2.36 11.40 1.63
CA ASN A 182 2.33 11.74 0.20
C ASN A 182 2.80 13.18 -0.05
N ARG A 183 2.40 14.15 0.79
CA ARG A 183 2.88 15.55 0.69
C ARG A 183 4.39 15.68 0.85
N ARG A 184 5.05 14.71 1.50
CA ARG A 184 6.51 14.62 1.59
C ARG A 184 7.16 13.96 0.37
N GLY A 185 6.37 13.60 -0.66
CA GLY A 185 6.82 13.09 -1.95
C GLY A 185 6.69 11.58 -2.16
N ALA A 186 6.19 10.83 -1.18
CA ALA A 186 5.96 9.39 -1.35
C ALA A 186 4.79 9.14 -2.33
N THR A 187 4.95 8.14 -3.18
CA THR A 187 3.91 7.65 -4.10
C THR A 187 3.14 6.53 -3.42
N PHE A 188 1.83 6.45 -3.63
CA PHE A 188 1.01 5.36 -3.09
C PHE A 188 0.27 4.61 -4.19
N ALA A 189 0.20 3.29 -4.06
CA ALA A 189 -0.76 2.45 -4.77
C ALA A 189 -1.59 1.69 -3.73
N ILE A 190 -2.86 2.06 -3.61
CA ILE A 190 -3.78 1.58 -2.59
C ILE A 190 -4.84 0.71 -3.25
N VAL A 191 -4.97 -0.53 -2.80
CA VAL A 191 -6.10 -1.39 -3.10
C VAL A 191 -7.13 -1.23 -2.00
N GLU A 192 -8.38 -1.01 -2.35
CA GLU A 192 -9.47 -0.84 -1.39
C GLU A 192 -10.78 -1.47 -1.83
N GLN A 193 -11.52 -1.94 -0.81
CA GLN A 193 -12.91 -2.32 -0.95
C GLN A 193 -13.83 -1.12 -0.62
N ASN A 194 -13.50 -0.33 0.43
CA ASN A 194 -14.19 0.92 0.75
C ASN A 194 -13.70 2.05 -0.17
N ALA A 195 -14.13 2.00 -1.42
CA ALA A 195 -13.61 2.83 -2.49
C ALA A 195 -13.82 4.34 -2.29
N ARG A 196 -14.92 4.77 -1.64
CA ARG A 196 -15.26 6.20 -1.50
C ARG A 196 -14.16 6.99 -0.82
N LYS A 197 -13.66 6.50 0.32
CA LYS A 197 -12.61 7.20 1.07
C LYS A 197 -11.27 7.21 0.34
N ALA A 198 -10.87 6.07 -0.24
CA ALA A 198 -9.63 5.98 -0.99
C ALA A 198 -9.63 6.87 -2.24
N LEU A 199 -10.71 6.85 -3.02
CA LEU A 199 -10.85 7.70 -4.20
C LEU A 199 -10.89 9.19 -3.85
N SER A 200 -11.39 9.58 -2.66
CA SER A 200 -11.44 10.99 -2.26
C SER A 200 -10.07 11.65 -2.07
N ILE A 201 -9.03 10.85 -1.82
CA ILE A 201 -7.64 11.33 -1.71
C ILE A 201 -6.79 10.93 -2.93
N ALA A 202 -7.30 10.09 -3.81
CA ALA A 202 -6.56 9.59 -4.97
C ALA A 202 -6.53 10.62 -6.10
N HIS A 203 -5.36 10.82 -6.68
CA HIS A 203 -5.18 11.61 -7.90
C HIS A 203 -5.74 10.84 -9.11
N ARG A 204 -5.60 9.49 -9.09
CA ARG A 204 -6.03 8.57 -10.14
C ARG A 204 -6.62 7.31 -9.53
N GLY A 205 -7.66 6.79 -10.17
CA GLY A 205 -8.24 5.51 -9.81
C GLY A 205 -8.29 4.54 -10.97
N TYR A 206 -8.28 3.26 -10.64
CA TYR A 206 -8.42 2.15 -11.58
C TYR A 206 -9.55 1.24 -11.12
N VAL A 207 -10.40 0.83 -12.04
CA VAL A 207 -11.37 -0.24 -11.80
C VAL A 207 -10.79 -1.54 -12.34
N LEU A 208 -10.54 -2.49 -11.46
CA LEU A 208 -10.09 -3.83 -11.81
C LEU A 208 -11.27 -4.79 -11.75
N ASP A 209 -11.51 -5.50 -12.83
CA ASP A 209 -12.54 -6.54 -12.92
C ASP A 209 -12.04 -7.74 -13.70
N LEU A 210 -12.31 -8.96 -13.19
CA LEU A 210 -11.88 -10.21 -13.79
C LEU A 210 -10.40 -10.21 -14.23
N GLY A 211 -9.52 -9.67 -13.40
CA GLY A 211 -8.08 -9.62 -13.65
C GLY A 211 -7.62 -8.61 -14.70
N GLN A 212 -8.49 -7.72 -15.15
CA GLN A 212 -8.20 -6.69 -16.16
C GLN A 212 -8.52 -5.29 -15.65
N THR A 213 -7.74 -4.31 -16.07
CA THR A 213 -8.05 -2.89 -15.84
C THR A 213 -9.13 -2.48 -16.83
N ARG A 214 -10.35 -2.19 -16.33
CA ARG A 214 -11.51 -1.83 -17.13
C ARG A 214 -11.65 -0.34 -17.35
N LEU A 215 -11.31 0.44 -16.31
CA LEU A 215 -11.47 1.89 -16.34
C LEU A 215 -10.29 2.55 -15.62
N GLU A 216 -9.83 3.65 -16.16
CA GLU A 216 -8.86 4.57 -15.56
C GLU A 216 -9.43 5.99 -15.63
N ASP A 217 -9.46 6.71 -14.50
CA ASP A 217 -9.88 8.11 -14.45
C ASP A 217 -9.25 8.79 -13.21
N THR A 218 -9.47 10.08 -13.02
CA THR A 218 -9.16 10.74 -11.75
C THR A 218 -9.98 10.15 -10.62
N GLY A 219 -9.50 10.26 -9.37
CA GLY A 219 -10.29 9.81 -8.21
C GLY A 219 -11.67 10.48 -8.16
N ALA A 220 -11.72 11.80 -8.43
CA ALA A 220 -12.98 12.53 -8.52
C ALA A 220 -13.88 12.09 -9.70
N GLY A 221 -13.28 11.76 -10.85
CA GLY A 221 -13.99 11.24 -12.01
C GLY A 221 -14.70 9.93 -11.69
N LEU A 222 -13.98 8.97 -11.05
CA LEU A 222 -14.59 7.69 -10.65
C LEU A 222 -15.67 7.87 -9.58
N LEU A 223 -15.48 8.78 -8.62
CA LEU A 223 -16.50 9.09 -7.61
C LEU A 223 -17.80 9.64 -8.21
N ASN A 224 -17.73 10.30 -9.35
CA ASN A 224 -18.88 10.87 -10.03
C ASN A 224 -19.45 9.99 -11.16
N ASN A 225 -18.76 8.91 -11.51
CA ASN A 225 -19.20 7.98 -12.54
C ASN A 225 -20.38 7.13 -12.03
N GLU A 226 -21.52 7.19 -12.73
CA GLU A 226 -22.76 6.51 -12.31
C GLU A 226 -22.63 4.98 -12.33
N GLU A 227 -21.90 4.40 -13.27
CA GLU A 227 -21.65 2.97 -13.33
C GLU A 227 -20.78 2.52 -12.16
N VAL A 228 -19.71 3.27 -11.88
CA VAL A 228 -18.82 3.00 -10.73
C VAL A 228 -19.58 3.14 -9.41
N LYS A 229 -20.44 4.16 -9.25
CA LYS A 229 -21.30 4.30 -8.06
C LYS A 229 -22.17 3.08 -7.86
N LYS A 230 -22.87 2.67 -8.89
CA LYS A 230 -23.83 1.54 -8.84
C LYS A 230 -23.13 0.21 -8.53
N LEU A 231 -21.97 -0.05 -9.15
CA LEU A 231 -21.31 -1.36 -9.07
C LEU A 231 -20.33 -1.49 -7.90
N TYR A 232 -19.67 -0.38 -7.51
CA TYR A 232 -18.50 -0.45 -6.60
C TYR A 232 -18.57 0.49 -5.39
N LEU A 233 -19.50 1.48 -5.37
CA LEU A 233 -19.59 2.44 -4.27
C LEU A 233 -20.82 2.26 -3.37
N GLY A 234 -21.63 1.24 -3.60
CA GLY A 234 -22.84 0.95 -2.83
C GLY A 234 -23.87 2.05 -3.03
N GLY A 235 -24.38 2.17 -4.23
CA GLY A 235 -25.27 3.18 -4.80
C GLY A 235 -26.29 3.82 -3.89
#